data_40a9b8621931c039342c4683f2f8ee7e
#
_entry.id   40a9b8621931c039342c4683f2f8ee7e
#
_cell.length_a   1.000
_cell.length_b   1.000
_cell.length_c   1.000
_cell.angle_alpha   90.00
_cell.angle_beta   90.00
_cell.angle_gamma   90.00
#
_symmetry.space_group_name_H-M   'P 1'
#
loop_
_entity.id
_entity.type
_entity.pdbx_description
1 polymer ?
#
loop_
_entity_poly.entity_id
_entity_poly.type
_entity_poly.pdbx_seq_one_letter_code
_entity_poly.pdbx_strand_id
1 'polypeptide(L)'
;MRIRRIALSLALGAAFAVEAASASGPYQIVGTAESREGNLVRTEYTVKAGNHPLDRFKMVRLVKDGPVQSLRGSILLLPPLGPTFSFYEQRNASGAMGSSIAEYFAVRGFDVYGYSPRFDGIPSGTCEAGLLDCSVMAGWNLASLVDDITFIRSQIELLHPGTKIVAGGASLGGMLAVAIGNAHPGDYDGLIVWEGMLYSQDPAVRALNQGYCPFVEAQLAAGAVYDGVGVGVFKEVVKNARLTPGGLTPIPLFPPQLTNHQVLVLLLSTPSPGPITMPVPNYIQMNGSFAEDRLFFASEPFAFENISRFVNYAPNALVRDISCSLAGTETGYTSNLANYTGSVLMIGGGHAFGAYMGDQLALFGTTDKTLRLEPDFGHIDHMMTPDRREYIERPIFDWAVGVFGQP
;
A
#
# COMPACT_ATOMS: atom_id res chain seq x y z
N MET A 1 44.97 -42.13 7.04
CA MET A 1 44.85 -40.70 6.77
C MET A 1 44.32 -40.54 5.33
N ARG A 2 43.02 -40.38 5.13
CA ARG A 2 42.37 -40.29 3.83
C ARG A 2 41.88 -38.86 3.64
N ILE A 3 42.54 -38.13 2.73
CA ILE A 3 42.18 -36.77 2.31
C ILE A 3 40.98 -36.87 1.38
N ARG A 4 39.83 -36.35 1.83
CA ARG A 4 38.66 -36.17 0.95
C ARG A 4 38.83 -34.88 0.15
N ARG A 5 38.91 -35.00 -1.16
CA ARG A 5 38.84 -33.89 -2.10
C ARG A 5 37.39 -33.39 -2.15
N ILE A 6 37.20 -32.13 -1.78
CA ILE A 6 35.93 -31.42 -1.97
C ILE A 6 35.96 -30.88 -3.40
N ALA A 7 35.08 -31.38 -4.25
CA ALA A 7 34.86 -30.85 -5.58
C ALA A 7 33.94 -29.61 -5.46
N LEU A 8 34.51 -28.45 -5.78
CA LEU A 8 33.79 -27.17 -5.87
C LEU A 8 33.12 -27.14 -7.25
N SER A 9 31.81 -27.41 -7.31
CA SER A 9 31.02 -27.25 -8.53
C SER A 9 30.68 -25.78 -8.72
N LEU A 10 31.39 -25.08 -9.61
CA LEU A 10 30.98 -23.79 -10.14
C LEU A 10 29.77 -24.02 -11.07
N ALA A 11 28.59 -23.69 -10.60
CA ALA A 11 27.42 -23.53 -11.46
C ALA A 11 27.54 -22.18 -12.19
N LEU A 12 27.92 -22.21 -13.46
CA LEU A 12 27.76 -21.06 -14.36
C LEU A 12 26.25 -20.80 -14.52
N GLY A 13 25.73 -19.82 -13.79
CA GLY A 13 24.42 -19.26 -14.08
C GLY A 13 24.48 -18.48 -15.39
N ALA A 14 23.83 -19.00 -16.43
CA ALA A 14 23.58 -18.24 -17.64
C ALA A 14 22.66 -17.07 -17.28
N ALA A 15 23.24 -15.86 -17.13
CA ALA A 15 22.48 -14.64 -17.06
C ALA A 15 21.87 -14.41 -18.45
N PHE A 16 20.58 -14.71 -18.58
CA PHE A 16 19.79 -14.18 -19.69
C PHE A 16 19.70 -12.68 -19.49
N ALA A 17 20.56 -11.92 -20.17
CA ALA A 17 20.34 -10.51 -20.39
C ALA A 17 19.10 -10.41 -21.28
N VAL A 18 17.95 -10.17 -20.68
CA VAL A 18 16.79 -9.64 -21.40
C VAL A 18 17.22 -8.23 -21.83
N GLU A 19 17.59 -8.07 -23.10
CA GLU A 19 17.70 -6.76 -23.71
C GLU A 19 16.32 -6.10 -23.57
N ALA A 20 16.23 -5.17 -22.63
CA ALA A 20 15.04 -4.34 -22.47
C ALA A 20 14.85 -3.57 -23.77
N ALA A 21 13.83 -3.95 -24.54
CA ALA A 21 13.37 -3.11 -25.63
C ALA A 21 13.14 -1.71 -25.04
N SER A 22 13.86 -0.72 -25.54
CA SER A 22 13.82 0.65 -25.08
C SER A 22 12.41 1.21 -25.30
N ALA A 23 11.58 1.17 -24.26
CA ALA A 23 10.40 2.01 -24.20
C ALA A 23 10.91 3.46 -24.29
N SER A 24 10.50 4.19 -25.32
CA SER A 24 10.84 5.59 -25.54
C SER A 24 10.06 6.49 -24.59
N GLY A 25 10.31 6.37 -23.29
CA GLY A 25 9.65 7.11 -22.22
C GLY A 25 10.62 7.46 -21.09
N PRO A 26 10.25 8.27 -20.12
CA PRO A 26 11.11 8.66 -19.00
C PRO A 26 11.47 7.48 -18.08
N TYR A 27 10.77 6.35 -18.20
CA TYR A 27 10.94 5.18 -17.32
C TYR A 27 12.05 4.25 -17.81
N GLN A 28 12.95 3.89 -16.90
CA GLN A 28 14.04 2.97 -17.18
C GLN A 28 14.34 2.10 -15.95
N ILE A 29 14.45 0.78 -16.13
CA ILE A 29 15.00 -0.12 -15.12
C ILE A 29 16.52 0.13 -15.02
N VAL A 30 16.97 0.61 -13.86
CA VAL A 30 18.37 0.98 -13.62
C VAL A 30 19.08 0.05 -12.63
N GLY A 31 18.37 -0.89 -12.05
CA GLY A 31 18.91 -1.89 -11.13
C GLY A 31 17.99 -3.08 -10.97
N THR A 32 18.58 -4.24 -10.73
CA THR A 32 17.85 -5.49 -10.46
C THR A 32 18.59 -6.27 -9.39
N ALA A 33 17.86 -6.78 -8.40
CA ALA A 33 18.37 -7.66 -7.36
C ALA A 33 17.44 -8.88 -7.23
N GLU A 34 18.01 -10.08 -7.18
CA GLU A 34 17.26 -11.33 -7.01
C GLU A 34 17.64 -11.99 -5.69
N SER A 35 16.66 -12.55 -5.03
CA SER A 35 16.83 -13.41 -3.86
C SER A 35 15.90 -14.62 -3.95
N ARG A 36 16.29 -15.71 -3.27
CA ARG A 36 15.52 -16.96 -3.27
C ARG A 36 15.36 -17.45 -1.84
N GLU A 37 14.15 -17.87 -1.52
CA GLU A 37 13.85 -18.53 -0.26
C GLU A 37 12.93 -19.74 -0.53
N GLY A 38 13.45 -20.93 -0.27
CA GLY A 38 12.75 -22.17 -0.64
C GLY A 38 12.48 -22.23 -2.14
N ASN A 39 11.21 -22.28 -2.51
CA ASN A 39 10.77 -22.29 -3.91
C ASN A 39 10.20 -20.94 -4.36
N LEU A 40 10.43 -19.87 -3.62
CA LEU A 40 10.06 -18.52 -4.02
C LEU A 40 11.26 -17.76 -4.55
N VAL A 41 11.07 -17.08 -5.67
CA VAL A 41 12.01 -16.17 -6.29
C VAL A 41 11.45 -14.76 -6.14
N ARG A 42 12.24 -13.87 -5.50
CA ARG A 42 11.93 -12.45 -5.36
C ARG A 42 12.91 -11.64 -6.18
N THR A 43 12.39 -10.88 -7.12
CA THR A 43 13.18 -9.94 -7.92
C THR A 43 12.73 -8.52 -7.62
N GLU A 44 13.65 -7.66 -7.25
CA GLU A 44 13.42 -6.23 -7.03
C GLU A 44 14.06 -5.44 -8.18
N TYR A 45 13.27 -4.58 -8.80
CA TYR A 45 13.71 -3.68 -9.85
C TYR A 45 13.70 -2.25 -9.32
N THR A 46 14.79 -1.52 -9.52
CA THR A 46 14.82 -0.07 -9.32
C THR A 46 14.51 0.60 -10.64
N VAL A 47 13.45 1.39 -10.67
CA VAL A 47 12.98 2.10 -11.86
C VAL A 47 13.25 3.58 -11.70
N LYS A 48 13.93 4.19 -12.67
CA LYS A 48 14.05 5.63 -12.82
C LYS A 48 12.83 6.13 -13.58
N ALA A 49 12.10 7.09 -13.02
CA ALA A 49 10.85 7.61 -13.57
C ALA A 49 10.94 9.06 -14.07
N GLY A 50 12.09 9.70 -13.88
CA GLY A 50 12.33 11.09 -14.27
C GLY A 50 13.83 11.42 -14.27
N ASN A 51 14.16 12.70 -14.39
CA ASN A 51 15.58 13.12 -14.39
C ASN A 51 16.12 13.45 -13.01
N HIS A 52 15.26 13.68 -12.03
CA HIS A 52 15.69 13.96 -10.67
C HIS A 52 16.23 12.69 -9.98
N PRO A 53 17.29 12.76 -9.15
CA PRO A 53 17.83 11.58 -8.47
C PRO A 53 16.85 10.83 -7.60
N LEU A 54 15.84 11.51 -7.03
CA LEU A 54 14.77 10.93 -6.21
C LEU A 54 13.59 10.40 -7.04
N ASP A 55 13.50 10.70 -8.36
CA ASP A 55 12.47 10.13 -9.24
C ASP A 55 12.73 8.65 -9.52
N ARG A 56 12.67 7.86 -8.47
CA ARG A 56 12.86 6.41 -8.53
C ARG A 56 11.81 5.72 -7.66
N PHE A 57 11.32 4.60 -8.16
CA PHE A 57 10.45 3.72 -7.40
C PHE A 57 10.94 2.28 -7.52
N LYS A 58 10.33 1.37 -6.74
CA LYS A 58 10.66 -0.04 -6.83
C LYS A 58 9.46 -0.83 -7.32
N MET A 59 9.72 -1.73 -8.25
CA MET A 59 8.85 -2.82 -8.63
C MET A 59 9.41 -4.12 -8.04
N VAL A 60 8.59 -4.89 -7.34
CA VAL A 60 8.96 -6.21 -6.84
C VAL A 60 8.17 -7.26 -7.60
N ARG A 61 8.80 -8.36 -7.93
CA ARG A 61 8.14 -9.56 -8.43
C ARG A 61 8.44 -10.71 -7.48
N LEU A 62 7.41 -11.41 -7.05
CA LEU A 62 7.50 -12.59 -6.23
C LEU A 62 6.75 -13.74 -6.91
N VAL A 63 7.45 -14.80 -7.24
CA VAL A 63 6.89 -15.94 -7.98
C VAL A 63 7.42 -17.25 -7.42
N LYS A 64 6.60 -18.30 -7.51
CA LYS A 64 7.05 -19.67 -7.26
C LYS A 64 7.93 -20.14 -8.40
N ASP A 65 9.11 -20.68 -8.06
CA ASP A 65 10.01 -21.29 -9.05
C ASP A 65 9.31 -22.46 -9.76
N GLY A 66 9.35 -22.44 -11.08
CA GLY A 66 8.68 -23.43 -11.92
C GLY A 66 8.33 -22.92 -13.32
N PRO A 67 7.70 -23.75 -14.15
CA PRO A 67 7.35 -23.36 -15.51
C PRO A 67 6.26 -22.28 -15.52
N VAL A 68 6.43 -21.25 -16.37
CA VAL A 68 5.51 -20.10 -16.52
C VAL A 68 4.07 -20.54 -16.84
N GLN A 69 3.90 -21.66 -17.58
CA GLN A 69 2.58 -22.20 -17.94
C GLN A 69 1.75 -22.66 -16.73
N SER A 70 2.35 -22.75 -15.56
CA SER A 70 1.65 -23.07 -14.31
C SER A 70 1.09 -21.85 -13.59
N LEU A 71 1.32 -20.64 -14.10
CA LEU A 71 0.83 -19.42 -13.47
C LEU A 71 -0.68 -19.23 -13.73
N ARG A 72 -1.41 -18.82 -12.71
CA ARG A 72 -2.86 -18.56 -12.78
C ARG A 72 -3.17 -17.20 -13.41
N GLY A 73 -2.27 -16.24 -13.25
CA GLY A 73 -2.38 -14.85 -13.68
C GLY A 73 -1.50 -13.96 -12.82
N SER A 74 -1.56 -12.66 -13.04
CA SER A 74 -0.74 -11.67 -12.32
C SER A 74 -1.56 -10.87 -11.32
N ILE A 75 -1.05 -10.72 -10.10
CA ILE A 75 -1.63 -9.86 -9.06
C ILE A 75 -0.65 -8.73 -8.78
N LEU A 76 -1.07 -7.49 -9.01
CA LEU A 76 -0.31 -6.28 -8.69
C LEU A 76 -0.81 -5.68 -7.38
N LEU A 77 -0.02 -5.80 -6.31
CA LEU A 77 -0.33 -5.28 -4.98
C LEU A 77 0.19 -3.85 -4.81
N LEU A 78 -0.75 -2.93 -4.58
CA LEU A 78 -0.51 -1.50 -4.39
C LEU A 78 -0.47 -1.16 -2.90
N PRO A 79 0.58 -0.47 -2.40
CA PRO A 79 0.81 -0.32 -0.98
C PRO A 79 -0.11 0.71 -0.33
N PRO A 80 -0.36 0.58 0.98
CA PRO A 80 -0.91 1.70 1.77
C PRO A 80 0.10 2.86 1.86
N LEU A 81 -0.37 4.04 2.30
CA LEU A 81 0.47 5.20 2.50
C LEU A 81 1.36 5.00 3.69
N GLY A 82 2.25 4.55 3.95
CA GLY A 82 3.08 4.33 5.12
C GLY A 82 4.07 3.21 4.85
N PRO A 83 3.67 1.98 5.07
CA PRO A 83 4.53 0.84 4.84
C PRO A 83 4.45 0.44 3.36
N THR A 84 5.38 0.67 2.56
CA THR A 84 5.52 0.31 1.15
C THR A 84 5.14 -1.15 0.82
N PHE A 85 5.59 -1.73 -0.28
CA PHE A 85 5.32 -3.15 -0.59
C PHE A 85 5.75 -4.11 0.54
N SER A 86 6.71 -3.71 1.38
CA SER A 86 7.12 -4.49 2.56
C SER A 86 5.96 -4.85 3.51
N PHE A 87 4.84 -4.11 3.45
CA PHE A 87 3.59 -4.44 4.13
C PHE A 87 3.05 -5.82 3.73
N TYR A 88 3.03 -6.09 2.44
CA TYR A 88 2.54 -7.38 1.92
C TYR A 88 3.54 -8.52 2.10
N GLU A 89 4.81 -8.22 2.35
CA GLU A 89 5.87 -9.19 2.64
C GLU A 89 5.98 -9.51 4.14
N GLN A 90 5.27 -8.78 5.01
CA GLN A 90 5.32 -9.04 6.45
C GLN A 90 4.64 -10.37 6.78
N ARG A 91 5.43 -11.34 7.25
CA ARG A 91 4.94 -12.63 7.72
C ARG A 91 4.20 -12.48 9.04
N ASN A 92 3.25 -13.36 9.28
CA ASN A 92 2.58 -13.44 10.58
C ASN A 92 3.54 -13.91 11.70
N ALA A 93 3.04 -14.01 12.92
CA ALA A 93 3.85 -14.39 14.08
C ALA A 93 4.56 -15.75 13.96
N SER A 94 4.12 -16.64 13.05
CA SER A 94 4.78 -17.92 12.82
C SER A 94 6.10 -17.79 12.06
N GLY A 95 6.29 -16.69 11.33
CA GLY A 95 7.44 -16.49 10.43
C GLY A 95 7.53 -17.47 9.26
N ALA A 96 6.54 -18.36 9.10
CA ALA A 96 6.57 -19.42 8.11
C ALA A 96 6.47 -18.84 6.69
N MET A 97 7.16 -19.45 5.74
CA MET A 97 7.02 -19.16 4.30
C MET A 97 5.56 -19.37 3.86
N GLY A 98 5.02 -18.45 3.07
CA GLY A 98 3.62 -18.45 2.66
C GLY A 98 2.67 -17.83 3.69
N SER A 99 3.19 -17.21 4.75
CA SER A 99 2.40 -16.54 5.79
C SER A 99 2.32 -15.02 5.64
N SER A 100 3.02 -14.43 4.67
CA SER A 100 2.77 -13.06 4.23
C SER A 100 1.70 -13.03 3.12
N ILE A 101 1.06 -11.88 2.92
CA ILE A 101 0.03 -11.73 1.87
C ILE A 101 0.62 -12.03 0.49
N ALA A 102 1.77 -11.44 0.16
CA ALA A 102 2.41 -11.65 -1.14
C ALA A 102 2.81 -13.12 -1.35
N GLU A 103 3.43 -13.74 -0.35
CA GLU A 103 3.81 -15.16 -0.42
C GLU A 103 2.59 -16.08 -0.50
N TYR A 104 1.48 -15.72 0.17
CA TYR A 104 0.25 -16.51 0.13
C TYR A 104 -0.26 -16.71 -1.31
N PHE A 105 -0.21 -15.66 -2.12
CA PHE A 105 -0.59 -15.74 -3.53
C PHE A 105 0.48 -16.43 -4.37
N ALA A 106 1.75 -16.09 -4.17
CA ALA A 106 2.86 -16.65 -4.96
C ALA A 106 2.96 -18.18 -4.84
N VAL A 107 2.88 -18.74 -3.61
CA VAL A 107 2.92 -20.21 -3.42
C VAL A 107 1.72 -20.92 -4.04
N ARG A 108 0.63 -20.20 -4.32
CA ARG A 108 -0.61 -20.70 -4.95
C ARG A 108 -0.63 -20.51 -6.47
N GLY A 109 0.49 -20.12 -7.06
CA GLY A 109 0.69 -20.05 -8.49
C GLY A 109 0.29 -18.73 -9.15
N PHE A 110 0.19 -17.65 -8.40
CA PHE A 110 0.11 -16.30 -8.98
C PHE A 110 1.51 -15.73 -9.19
N ASP A 111 1.65 -14.92 -10.25
CA ASP A 111 2.79 -14.03 -10.40
C ASP A 111 2.48 -12.72 -9.67
N VAL A 112 3.12 -12.51 -8.53
CA VAL A 112 2.81 -11.39 -7.64
C VAL A 112 3.76 -10.26 -7.91
N TYR A 113 3.21 -9.09 -8.23
CA TYR A 113 3.94 -7.85 -8.39
C TYR A 113 3.62 -6.90 -7.24
N GLY A 114 4.57 -6.05 -6.92
CA GLY A 114 4.44 -5.03 -5.90
C GLY A 114 5.03 -3.71 -6.33
N TYR A 115 4.49 -2.65 -5.77
CA TYR A 115 4.91 -1.28 -5.98
C TYR A 115 5.37 -0.65 -4.67
N SER A 116 6.54 -0.01 -4.67
CA SER A 116 6.98 0.88 -3.60
C SER A 116 7.21 2.26 -4.19
N PRO A 117 6.45 3.29 -3.75
CA PRO A 117 6.42 4.59 -4.40
C PRO A 117 7.73 5.37 -4.24
N ARG A 118 7.88 6.46 -5.01
CA ARG A 118 9.11 7.28 -5.10
C ARG A 118 9.57 7.84 -3.75
N PHE A 119 8.67 8.07 -2.81
CA PHE A 119 8.98 8.57 -1.47
C PHE A 119 9.41 7.47 -0.48
N ASP A 120 9.44 6.20 -0.94
CA ASP A 120 10.05 5.10 -0.18
C ASP A 120 11.56 5.25 -0.11
N GLY A 121 12.11 4.96 1.05
CA GLY A 121 13.57 4.94 1.24
C GLY A 121 14.23 6.31 1.39
N ILE A 122 13.50 7.43 1.42
CA ILE A 122 14.07 8.74 1.75
C ILE A 122 14.35 8.77 3.26
N PRO A 123 15.63 8.96 3.69
CA PRO A 123 15.96 8.92 5.11
C PRO A 123 15.36 10.11 5.87
N SER A 124 14.93 9.88 7.12
CA SER A 124 14.37 10.93 7.97
C SER A 124 15.36 12.09 8.18
N GLY A 125 14.85 13.32 8.18
CA GLY A 125 15.62 14.53 8.42
C GLY A 125 16.49 15.00 7.24
N THR A 126 16.53 14.27 6.13
CA THR A 126 17.40 14.64 5.01
C THR A 126 16.85 15.81 4.20
N CYS A 127 15.54 15.92 4.09
CA CYS A 127 14.89 17.04 3.41
C CYS A 127 15.02 18.33 4.23
N GLU A 128 14.76 18.25 5.53
CA GLU A 128 14.83 19.39 6.47
C GLU A 128 16.27 19.90 6.61
N ALA A 129 17.25 18.99 6.57
CA ALA A 129 18.67 19.34 6.61
C ALA A 129 19.23 19.84 5.26
N GLY A 130 18.42 19.87 4.20
CA GLY A 130 18.88 20.25 2.86
C GLY A 130 19.90 19.28 2.25
N LEU A 131 19.99 18.05 2.75
CA LEU A 131 20.90 17.03 2.23
C LEU A 131 20.39 16.42 0.92
N LEU A 132 19.09 16.49 0.70
CA LEU A 132 18.42 16.07 -0.54
C LEU A 132 17.51 17.21 -1.02
N ASP A 133 17.47 17.39 -2.33
CA ASP A 133 16.46 18.29 -2.93
C ASP A 133 15.11 17.58 -2.99
N CYS A 134 14.30 17.83 -1.97
CA CYS A 134 12.97 17.26 -1.85
C CYS A 134 11.87 18.08 -2.54
N SER A 135 12.22 19.19 -3.21
CA SER A 135 11.25 20.02 -3.94
C SER A 135 10.52 19.26 -5.05
N VAL A 136 11.14 18.20 -5.57
CA VAL A 136 10.54 17.28 -6.55
C VAL A 136 9.23 16.64 -6.07
N MET A 137 9.02 16.53 -4.74
CA MET A 137 7.78 15.99 -4.17
C MET A 137 6.54 16.83 -4.49
N ALA A 138 6.71 18.09 -4.93
CA ALA A 138 5.62 18.91 -5.44
C ALA A 138 4.89 18.26 -6.65
N GLY A 139 5.59 17.42 -7.42
CA GLY A 139 5.06 16.69 -8.56
C GLY A 139 4.61 15.26 -8.24
N TRP A 140 4.80 14.76 -7.03
CA TRP A 140 4.41 13.40 -6.66
C TRP A 140 2.97 13.35 -6.13
N ASN A 141 2.06 13.36 -7.05
CA ASN A 141 0.62 13.36 -6.84
C ASN A 141 0.01 12.01 -7.26
N LEU A 142 -1.30 11.89 -7.17
CA LEU A 142 -1.98 10.64 -7.51
C LEU A 142 -1.77 10.24 -8.98
N ALA A 143 -1.75 11.23 -9.91
CA ALA A 143 -1.49 10.98 -11.33
C ALA A 143 -0.10 10.41 -11.58
N SER A 144 0.95 10.95 -10.94
CA SER A 144 2.31 10.43 -11.08
C SER A 144 2.47 8.99 -10.56
N LEU A 145 1.69 8.61 -9.54
CA LEU A 145 1.68 7.23 -9.05
C LEU A 145 0.92 6.30 -10.01
N VAL A 146 -0.15 6.80 -10.65
CA VAL A 146 -0.86 6.07 -11.72
C VAL A 146 0.08 5.80 -12.89
N ASP A 147 0.90 6.77 -13.29
CA ASP A 147 1.89 6.59 -14.36
C ASP A 147 2.94 5.53 -14.00
N ASP A 148 3.43 5.51 -12.75
CA ASP A 148 4.35 4.48 -12.25
C ASP A 148 3.72 3.08 -12.33
N ILE A 149 2.45 2.96 -11.92
CA ILE A 149 1.71 1.70 -11.95
C ILE A 149 1.45 1.25 -13.39
N THR A 150 1.16 2.18 -14.29
CA THR A 150 1.00 1.93 -15.73
C THR A 150 2.28 1.38 -16.34
N PHE A 151 3.44 1.90 -15.94
CA PHE A 151 4.73 1.33 -16.33
C PHE A 151 4.87 -0.11 -15.81
N ILE A 152 4.57 -0.38 -14.53
CA ILE A 152 4.61 -1.75 -13.97
C ILE A 152 3.70 -2.69 -14.77
N ARG A 153 2.48 -2.26 -15.08
CA ARG A 153 1.53 -3.02 -15.91
C ARG A 153 2.13 -3.37 -17.27
N SER A 154 2.81 -2.42 -17.92
CA SER A 154 3.48 -2.65 -19.20
C SER A 154 4.62 -3.69 -19.09
N GLN A 155 5.34 -3.73 -17.96
CA GLN A 155 6.37 -4.74 -17.72
C GLN A 155 5.76 -6.14 -17.49
N ILE A 156 4.60 -6.21 -16.83
CA ILE A 156 3.87 -7.49 -16.68
C ILE A 156 3.46 -8.01 -18.06
N GLU A 157 2.88 -7.17 -18.90
CA GLU A 157 2.47 -7.53 -20.26
C GLU A 157 3.66 -7.96 -21.14
N LEU A 158 4.80 -7.29 -20.98
CA LEU A 158 6.03 -7.66 -21.71
C LEU A 158 6.55 -9.04 -21.30
N LEU A 159 6.49 -9.36 -19.99
CA LEU A 159 6.93 -10.67 -19.47
C LEU A 159 5.95 -11.80 -19.76
N HIS A 160 4.66 -11.49 -19.79
CA HIS A 160 3.57 -12.44 -19.92
C HIS A 160 2.46 -11.89 -20.86
N PRO A 161 2.68 -11.82 -22.17
CA PRO A 161 1.72 -11.25 -23.11
C PRO A 161 0.34 -11.92 -23.01
N GLY A 162 -0.71 -11.08 -22.88
CA GLY A 162 -2.10 -11.54 -22.79
C GLY A 162 -2.46 -12.18 -21.45
N THR A 163 -1.61 -12.06 -20.42
CA THR A 163 -1.99 -12.52 -19.08
C THR A 163 -3.06 -11.62 -18.50
N LYS A 164 -4.00 -12.22 -17.77
CA LYS A 164 -4.95 -11.45 -16.98
C LYS A 164 -4.26 -10.78 -15.79
N ILE A 165 -4.64 -9.55 -15.48
CA ILE A 165 -4.05 -8.75 -14.41
C ILE A 165 -5.15 -8.28 -13.46
N VAL A 166 -4.99 -8.63 -12.19
CA VAL A 166 -5.75 -8.04 -11.09
C VAL A 166 -4.83 -7.08 -10.36
N ALA A 167 -5.30 -5.85 -10.09
CA ALA A 167 -4.52 -4.83 -9.40
C ALA A 167 -5.29 -4.24 -8.23
N GLY A 168 -4.58 -3.87 -7.16
CA GLY A 168 -5.18 -3.18 -6.04
C GLY A 168 -4.48 -3.41 -4.73
N GLY A 169 -5.06 -2.92 -3.66
CA GLY A 169 -4.45 -3.03 -2.34
C GLY A 169 -5.17 -2.24 -1.27
N ALA A 170 -4.47 -2.03 -0.16
CA ALA A 170 -5.02 -1.45 1.05
C ALA A 170 -4.83 0.07 1.12
N SER A 171 -5.82 0.79 1.67
CA SER A 171 -5.74 2.23 1.95
C SER A 171 -5.37 3.02 0.68
N LEU A 172 -4.23 3.70 0.62
CA LEU A 172 -3.74 4.33 -0.61
C LEU A 172 -3.73 3.35 -1.79
N GLY A 173 -3.40 2.08 -1.58
CA GLY A 173 -3.43 1.05 -2.62
C GLY A 173 -4.83 0.82 -3.18
N GLY A 174 -5.87 0.91 -2.35
CA GLY A 174 -7.26 0.90 -2.80
C GLY A 174 -7.65 2.17 -3.57
N MET A 175 -7.17 3.33 -3.13
CA MET A 175 -7.36 4.60 -3.85
C MET A 175 -6.68 4.57 -5.22
N LEU A 176 -5.46 4.04 -5.28
CA LEU A 176 -4.72 3.84 -6.52
C LEU A 176 -5.45 2.87 -7.47
N ALA A 177 -6.07 1.80 -6.93
CA ALA A 177 -6.88 0.88 -7.73
C ALA A 177 -8.05 1.61 -8.40
N VAL A 178 -8.73 2.50 -7.68
CA VAL A 178 -9.79 3.36 -8.24
C VAL A 178 -9.23 4.27 -9.32
N ALA A 179 -8.09 4.94 -9.04
CA ALA A 179 -7.48 5.88 -9.97
C ALA A 179 -7.01 5.21 -11.27
N ILE A 180 -6.37 4.02 -11.21
CA ILE A 180 -5.96 3.28 -12.42
C ILE A 180 -7.16 2.74 -13.19
N GLY A 181 -8.21 2.26 -12.50
CA GLY A 181 -9.46 1.85 -13.15
C GLY A 181 -10.16 2.98 -13.86
N ASN A 182 -10.09 4.20 -13.32
CA ASN A 182 -10.61 5.41 -13.95
C ASN A 182 -9.75 5.87 -15.15
N ALA A 183 -8.43 5.84 -15.01
CA ALA A 183 -7.52 6.27 -16.08
C ALA A 183 -7.47 5.28 -17.25
N HIS A 184 -7.53 4.00 -16.95
CA HIS A 184 -7.31 2.88 -17.88
C HIS A 184 -8.37 1.79 -17.72
N PRO A 185 -9.65 2.04 -18.05
CA PRO A 185 -10.78 1.17 -17.71
C PRO A 185 -10.76 -0.20 -18.39
N GLY A 186 -9.90 -0.41 -19.39
CA GLY A 186 -9.76 -1.70 -20.09
C GLY A 186 -8.45 -2.45 -19.79
N ASP A 187 -7.59 -1.92 -18.92
CA ASP A 187 -6.23 -2.44 -18.74
C ASP A 187 -6.10 -3.51 -17.65
N TYR A 188 -7.12 -3.67 -16.83
CA TYR A 188 -7.14 -4.60 -15.70
C TYR A 188 -8.39 -5.46 -15.73
N ASP A 189 -8.24 -6.76 -15.58
CA ASP A 189 -9.36 -7.72 -15.51
C ASP A 189 -10.10 -7.65 -14.18
N GLY A 190 -9.44 -7.14 -13.14
CA GLY A 190 -10.05 -6.93 -11.84
C GLY A 190 -9.35 -5.90 -10.98
N LEU A 191 -10.11 -5.25 -10.11
CA LEU A 191 -9.61 -4.30 -9.11
C LEU A 191 -9.95 -4.75 -7.70
N ILE A 192 -8.96 -4.68 -6.81
CA ILE A 192 -9.12 -4.89 -5.37
C ILE A 192 -9.02 -3.53 -4.69
N VAL A 193 -10.13 -3.05 -4.16
CA VAL A 193 -10.22 -1.80 -3.40
C VAL A 193 -10.41 -2.16 -1.93
N TRP A 194 -9.30 -2.17 -1.19
CA TRP A 194 -9.33 -2.57 0.19
C TRP A 194 -9.12 -1.35 1.10
N GLU A 195 -10.19 -0.97 1.80
CA GLU A 195 -10.17 0.19 2.70
C GLU A 195 -9.67 1.47 2.02
N GLY A 196 -10.07 1.73 0.79
CA GLY A 196 -9.65 2.91 0.04
C GLY A 196 -10.81 3.53 -0.73
N MET A 197 -10.95 4.84 -0.68
CA MET A 197 -11.93 5.56 -1.48
C MET A 197 -11.42 6.93 -1.90
N LEU A 198 -11.88 7.37 -3.08
CA LEU A 198 -11.69 8.72 -3.64
C LEU A 198 -13.04 9.45 -3.84
N TYR A 199 -14.16 8.79 -3.50
CA TYR A 199 -15.48 9.35 -3.64
C TYR A 199 -16.40 8.87 -2.52
N SER A 200 -17.17 9.80 -1.95
CA SER A 200 -18.28 9.52 -1.04
C SER A 200 -19.36 10.58 -1.21
N GLN A 201 -20.60 10.20 -0.99
CA GLN A 201 -21.74 11.13 -0.87
C GLN A 201 -22.03 11.49 0.59
N ASP A 202 -21.39 10.83 1.53
CA ASP A 202 -21.58 11.10 2.96
C ASP A 202 -21.22 12.55 3.31
N PRO A 203 -22.16 13.31 3.91
CA PRO A 203 -21.95 14.72 4.19
C PRO A 203 -20.80 14.99 5.19
N ALA A 204 -20.56 14.08 6.14
CA ALA A 204 -19.51 14.24 7.14
C ALA A 204 -18.13 14.03 6.51
N VAL A 205 -17.97 13.00 5.66
CA VAL A 205 -16.74 12.75 4.90
C VAL A 205 -16.45 13.96 4.00
N ARG A 206 -17.45 14.46 3.29
CA ARG A 206 -17.29 15.62 2.40
C ARG A 206 -16.93 16.88 3.16
N ALA A 207 -17.67 17.22 4.22
CA ALA A 207 -17.43 18.44 5.01
C ALA A 207 -16.02 18.47 5.60
N LEU A 208 -15.55 17.33 6.13
CA LEU A 208 -14.20 17.21 6.66
C LEU A 208 -13.16 17.52 5.58
N ASN A 209 -13.30 16.91 4.42
CA ASN A 209 -12.35 17.07 3.33
C ASN A 209 -12.48 18.41 2.61
N GLN A 210 -13.66 19.05 2.61
CA GLN A 210 -13.84 20.44 2.15
C GLN A 210 -13.07 21.45 3.00
N GLY A 211 -12.84 21.16 4.27
CA GLY A 211 -11.94 21.96 5.10
C GLY A 211 -10.46 21.63 4.87
N TYR A 212 -10.14 20.36 4.64
CA TYR A 212 -8.77 19.90 4.56
C TYR A 212 -8.13 20.11 3.18
N CYS A 213 -8.86 19.95 2.09
CA CYS A 213 -8.37 20.20 0.73
C CYS A 213 -7.74 21.60 0.58
N PRO A 214 -8.44 22.72 0.87
CA PRO A 214 -7.85 24.06 0.78
C PRO A 214 -6.70 24.29 1.77
N PHE A 215 -6.68 23.60 2.90
CA PHE A 215 -5.55 23.67 3.82
C PHE A 215 -4.28 23.10 3.18
N VAL A 216 -4.36 21.92 2.55
CA VAL A 216 -3.21 21.32 1.87
C VAL A 216 -2.79 22.12 0.64
N GLU A 217 -3.74 22.71 -0.11
CA GLU A 217 -3.44 23.62 -1.22
C GLU A 217 -2.66 24.85 -0.75
N ALA A 218 -3.04 25.42 0.41
CA ALA A 218 -2.31 26.53 0.99
C ALA A 218 -0.89 26.13 1.44
N GLN A 219 -0.70 24.93 1.98
CA GLN A 219 0.64 24.40 2.31
C GLN A 219 1.51 24.30 1.03
N LEU A 220 0.98 23.73 -0.05
CA LEU A 220 1.69 23.64 -1.33
C LEU A 220 2.03 25.02 -1.88
N ALA A 221 1.09 25.96 -1.84
CA ALA A 221 1.31 27.34 -2.29
C ALA A 221 2.39 28.06 -1.46
N ALA A 222 2.53 27.70 -0.17
CA ALA A 222 3.60 28.18 0.71
C ALA A 222 4.95 27.45 0.53
N GLY A 223 5.03 26.47 -0.41
CA GLY A 223 6.24 25.70 -0.66
C GLY A 223 6.43 24.47 0.24
N ALA A 224 5.47 24.14 1.09
CA ALA A 224 5.49 22.92 1.88
C ALA A 224 5.06 21.74 0.99
N VAL A 225 6.01 21.05 0.38
CA VAL A 225 5.76 20.01 -0.61
C VAL A 225 5.61 18.61 -0.02
N TYR A 226 5.94 18.43 1.27
CA TYR A 226 5.81 17.16 2.00
C TYR A 226 5.42 17.40 3.47
N ASP A 227 4.86 16.37 4.11
CA ASP A 227 4.72 16.27 5.56
C ASP A 227 5.73 15.24 6.10
N GLY A 228 6.75 15.72 6.78
CA GLY A 228 7.69 14.90 7.56
C GLY A 228 7.39 14.94 9.04
N VAL A 229 6.66 15.97 9.52
CA VAL A 229 6.39 16.17 10.95
C VAL A 229 5.35 15.19 11.45
N GLY A 230 4.21 15.07 10.78
CA GLY A 230 3.13 14.15 11.17
C GLY A 230 3.61 12.70 11.15
N VAL A 231 4.29 12.29 10.08
CA VAL A 231 4.90 10.95 9.99
C VAL A 231 5.96 10.74 11.08
N GLY A 232 6.79 11.75 11.36
CA GLY A 232 7.82 11.69 12.40
C GLY A 232 7.23 11.50 13.79
N VAL A 233 6.19 12.25 14.15
CA VAL A 233 5.47 12.11 15.43
C VAL A 233 4.89 10.70 15.56
N PHE A 234 4.26 10.18 14.52
CA PHE A 234 3.68 8.85 14.52
C PHE A 234 4.73 7.77 14.80
N LYS A 235 5.87 7.84 14.12
CA LYS A 235 7.00 6.91 14.33
C LYS A 235 7.60 7.01 15.74
N GLU A 236 7.70 8.22 16.29
CA GLU A 236 8.22 8.44 17.65
C GLU A 236 7.27 7.87 18.71
N VAL A 237 5.95 8.04 18.54
CA VAL A 237 4.93 7.41 19.41
C VAL A 237 5.11 5.90 19.43
N VAL A 238 5.21 5.27 18.25
CA VAL A 238 5.39 3.81 18.13
C VAL A 238 6.70 3.34 18.77
N LYS A 239 7.79 4.07 18.53
CA LYS A 239 9.09 3.76 19.12
C LYS A 239 9.03 3.81 20.64
N ASN A 240 8.45 4.85 21.23
CA ASN A 240 8.34 5.00 22.68
C ASN A 240 7.44 3.92 23.29
N ALA A 241 6.32 3.59 22.63
CA ALA A 241 5.45 2.51 23.08
C ALA A 241 6.13 1.12 23.06
N ARG A 242 7.03 0.88 22.10
CA ARG A 242 7.82 -0.36 22.02
C ARG A 242 8.91 -0.44 23.08
N LEU A 243 9.61 0.65 23.34
CA LEU A 243 10.78 0.66 24.23
C LEU A 243 10.40 0.79 25.69
N THR A 244 9.42 1.64 26.01
CA THR A 244 9.00 1.96 27.37
C THR A 244 7.47 2.14 27.46
N PRO A 245 6.67 1.06 27.23
CA PRO A 245 5.21 1.19 27.13
C PRO A 245 4.57 1.83 28.37
N GLY A 246 5.03 1.49 29.58
CA GLY A 246 4.55 2.09 30.84
C GLY A 246 5.17 3.43 31.22
N GLY A 247 6.16 3.93 30.47
CA GLY A 247 6.75 5.24 30.68
C GLY A 247 5.79 6.36 30.25
N LEU A 248 5.87 7.53 30.91
CA LEU A 248 5.09 8.70 30.50
C LEU A 248 5.59 9.22 29.14
N THR A 249 4.66 9.75 28.36
CA THR A 249 4.99 10.26 27.02
C THR A 249 5.86 11.52 27.10
N PRO A 250 6.99 11.56 26.38
CA PRO A 250 7.78 12.79 26.25
C PRO A 250 7.26 13.70 25.12
N ILE A 251 6.21 13.30 24.38
CA ILE A 251 5.74 14.02 23.19
C ILE A 251 4.77 15.12 23.61
N PRO A 252 5.10 16.42 23.40
CA PRO A 252 4.33 17.53 23.93
C PRO A 252 2.90 17.67 23.38
N LEU A 253 2.60 16.99 22.26
CA LEU A 253 1.27 17.01 21.64
C LEU A 253 0.22 16.22 22.42
N PHE A 254 0.63 15.39 23.38
CA PHE A 254 -0.25 14.53 24.17
C PHE A 254 -0.23 14.92 25.64
N PRO A 255 -1.32 14.65 26.39
CA PRO A 255 -1.36 14.87 27.82
C PRO A 255 -0.20 14.13 28.53
N PRO A 256 0.62 14.85 29.35
CA PRO A 256 1.86 14.29 29.92
C PRO A 256 1.63 13.18 30.94
N GLN A 257 0.41 12.99 31.42
CA GLN A 257 0.03 11.90 32.32
C GLN A 257 -0.23 10.56 31.61
N LEU A 258 -0.30 10.56 30.26
CA LEU A 258 -0.50 9.33 29.51
C LEU A 258 0.80 8.54 29.38
N THR A 259 0.71 7.24 29.46
CA THR A 259 1.83 6.36 29.12
C THR A 259 2.04 6.31 27.61
N ASN A 260 3.23 5.91 27.19
CA ASN A 260 3.55 5.75 25.77
C ASN A 260 2.61 4.75 25.07
N HIS A 261 2.20 3.68 25.74
CA HIS A 261 1.24 2.72 25.22
C HIS A 261 -0.15 3.37 25.07
N GLN A 262 -0.62 4.11 26.07
CA GLN A 262 -1.91 4.81 26.01
C GLN A 262 -1.96 5.83 24.88
N VAL A 263 -0.86 6.59 24.65
CA VAL A 263 -0.76 7.52 23.53
C VAL A 263 -0.86 6.79 22.19
N LEU A 264 -0.20 5.63 22.06
CA LEU A 264 -0.26 4.87 20.83
C LEU A 264 -1.67 4.34 20.55
N VAL A 265 -2.31 3.72 21.56
CA VAL A 265 -3.69 3.25 21.41
C VAL A 265 -4.63 4.40 21.07
N LEU A 266 -4.50 5.56 21.75
CA LEU A 266 -5.27 6.76 21.42
C LEU A 266 -5.08 7.18 19.96
N LEU A 267 -3.84 7.29 19.51
CA LEU A 267 -3.52 7.73 18.14
C LEU A 267 -4.05 6.75 17.08
N LEU A 268 -4.02 5.47 17.37
CA LEU A 268 -4.45 4.44 16.41
C LEU A 268 -5.97 4.23 16.38
N SER A 269 -6.68 4.53 17.46
CA SER A 269 -8.11 4.24 17.60
C SER A 269 -9.02 5.47 17.51
N THR A 270 -8.44 6.65 17.39
CA THR A 270 -9.22 7.88 17.15
C THR A 270 -9.04 8.36 15.72
N PRO A 271 -10.09 8.98 15.12
CA PRO A 271 -9.93 9.70 13.87
C PRO A 271 -8.80 10.73 14.03
N SER A 272 -7.76 10.61 13.25
CA SER A 272 -6.57 11.46 13.37
C SER A 272 -6.64 12.63 12.42
N PRO A 273 -6.43 13.87 12.87
CA PRO A 273 -6.10 14.99 12.01
C PRO A 273 -4.62 14.84 11.57
N GLY A 274 -4.34 13.94 10.65
CA GLY A 274 -3.00 13.69 10.12
C GLY A 274 -2.88 14.17 8.67
N PRO A 275 -1.73 13.93 8.01
CA PRO A 275 -1.53 14.26 6.60
C PRO A 275 -2.57 13.56 5.71
N ILE A 276 -3.17 12.51 6.24
CA ILE A 276 -4.39 11.93 5.70
C ILE A 276 -5.43 12.01 6.81
N THR A 277 -6.33 12.96 6.70
CA THR A 277 -7.43 13.07 7.64
C THR A 277 -8.34 11.88 7.46
N MET A 278 -8.16 10.90 8.32
CA MET A 278 -9.01 9.73 8.37
C MET A 278 -10.23 10.07 9.22
N PRO A 279 -11.43 10.16 8.66
CA PRO A 279 -12.64 10.37 9.45
C PRO A 279 -13.02 9.13 10.25
N VAL A 280 -12.16 8.13 10.27
CA VAL A 280 -12.40 6.79 10.79
C VAL A 280 -11.22 6.32 11.65
N PRO A 281 -11.46 5.50 12.69
CA PRO A 281 -10.37 4.90 13.47
C PRO A 281 -9.58 3.90 12.63
N ASN A 282 -8.25 3.88 12.80
CA ASN A 282 -7.42 2.85 12.19
C ASN A 282 -7.67 1.47 12.82
N TYR A 283 -7.88 1.44 14.13
CA TYR A 283 -8.10 0.22 14.91
C TYR A 283 -9.24 0.40 15.90
N ILE A 284 -9.86 -0.70 16.27
CA ILE A 284 -10.89 -0.72 17.33
C ILE A 284 -10.23 -0.97 18.69
N GLN A 285 -10.61 -0.16 19.67
CA GLN A 285 -10.21 -0.34 21.07
C GLN A 285 -11.04 -1.43 21.74
N MET A 286 -10.43 -2.14 22.70
CA MET A 286 -11.09 -3.24 23.38
C MET A 286 -12.17 -2.79 24.37
N ASN A 287 -11.91 -1.76 25.19
CA ASN A 287 -12.75 -1.40 26.33
C ASN A 287 -13.21 0.07 26.36
N GLY A 288 -12.72 0.91 25.46
CA GLY A 288 -13.01 2.36 25.47
C GLY A 288 -12.49 3.10 26.70
N SER A 289 -11.57 2.49 27.44
CA SER A 289 -10.95 3.03 28.66
C SER A 289 -9.44 3.11 28.50
N PHE A 290 -8.88 4.30 28.45
CA PHE A 290 -7.43 4.52 28.24
C PHE A 290 -6.50 3.80 29.23
N ALA A 291 -7.01 3.39 30.39
CA ALA A 291 -6.18 2.76 31.41
C ALA A 291 -5.83 1.29 31.08
N GLU A 292 -6.71 0.61 30.38
CA GLU A 292 -6.63 -0.82 30.09
C GLU A 292 -6.73 -1.14 28.58
N ASP A 293 -6.69 -0.09 27.75
CA ASP A 293 -6.95 -0.25 26.34
C ASP A 293 -5.82 -0.92 25.58
N ARG A 294 -6.22 -1.83 24.73
CA ARG A 294 -5.42 -2.46 23.70
C ARG A 294 -6.20 -2.54 22.41
N LEU A 295 -5.52 -2.84 21.34
CA LEU A 295 -6.16 -3.09 20.05
C LEU A 295 -6.99 -4.38 20.14
N PHE A 296 -8.25 -4.33 19.70
CA PHE A 296 -9.18 -5.45 19.88
C PHE A 296 -8.88 -6.59 18.91
N PHE A 297 -8.78 -6.28 17.61
CA PHE A 297 -8.59 -7.27 16.56
C PHE A 297 -7.13 -7.46 16.18
N ALA A 298 -6.32 -6.41 16.32
CA ALA A 298 -4.95 -6.41 15.85
C ALA A 298 -3.98 -6.98 16.87
N SER A 299 -2.98 -7.71 16.38
CA SER A 299 -1.80 -8.05 17.18
C SER A 299 -0.91 -6.83 17.33
N GLU A 300 -0.84 -6.24 18.51
CA GLU A 300 -0.04 -5.03 18.77
C GLU A 300 1.42 -5.15 18.33
N PRO A 301 2.16 -6.23 18.67
CA PRO A 301 3.54 -6.37 18.21
C PRO A 301 3.66 -6.36 16.69
N PHE A 302 2.70 -6.97 15.99
CA PHE A 302 2.66 -7.02 14.54
C PHE A 302 2.32 -5.65 13.93
N ALA A 303 1.32 -4.95 14.48
CA ALA A 303 0.96 -3.60 14.08
C ALA A 303 2.11 -2.61 14.30
N PHE A 304 2.79 -2.68 15.47
CA PHE A 304 3.89 -1.79 15.81
C PHE A 304 5.12 -2.03 14.92
N GLU A 305 5.42 -3.28 14.58
CA GLU A 305 6.47 -3.59 13.62
C GLU A 305 6.17 -3.00 12.25
N ASN A 306 4.93 -3.14 11.78
CA ASN A 306 4.48 -2.58 10.51
C ASN A 306 4.66 -1.06 10.46
N ILE A 307 4.16 -0.35 11.50
CA ILE A 307 4.26 1.11 11.57
C ILE A 307 5.72 1.57 11.65
N SER A 308 6.62 0.79 12.26
CA SER A 308 8.05 1.14 12.29
C SER A 308 8.70 1.19 10.90
N ARG A 309 8.09 0.58 9.90
CA ARG A 309 8.54 0.57 8.49
C ARG A 309 7.94 1.69 7.65
N PHE A 310 7.13 2.58 8.23
CA PHE A 310 6.52 3.67 7.49
C PHE A 310 7.57 4.54 6.81
N VAL A 311 7.23 5.08 5.64
CA VAL A 311 7.99 6.14 4.96
C VAL A 311 8.22 7.32 5.90
N ASN A 312 9.19 8.15 5.60
CA ASN A 312 9.50 9.31 6.45
C ASN A 312 8.80 10.59 5.98
N TYR A 313 8.28 10.60 4.77
CA TYR A 313 7.68 11.75 4.13
C TYR A 313 6.42 11.35 3.36
N ALA A 314 5.37 12.15 3.47
CA ALA A 314 4.18 12.05 2.64
C ALA A 314 4.12 13.26 1.70
N PRO A 315 4.08 13.08 0.36
CA PRO A 315 3.96 14.20 -0.57
C PRO A 315 2.63 14.94 -0.39
N ASN A 316 2.66 16.26 -0.15
CA ASN A 316 1.45 17.06 0.02
C ASN A 316 0.60 17.12 -1.26
N ALA A 317 1.21 16.99 -2.44
CA ALA A 317 0.48 16.90 -3.69
C ALA A 317 -0.41 15.65 -3.77
N LEU A 318 0.07 14.50 -3.25
CA LEU A 318 -0.73 13.29 -3.14
C LEU A 318 -1.88 13.46 -2.13
N VAL A 319 -1.58 14.03 -0.96
CA VAL A 319 -2.58 14.29 0.09
C VAL A 319 -3.66 15.26 -0.41
N ARG A 320 -3.27 16.31 -1.19
CA ARG A 320 -4.19 17.23 -1.85
C ARG A 320 -5.16 16.49 -2.77
N ASP A 321 -4.65 15.64 -3.66
CA ASP A 321 -5.49 14.95 -4.63
C ASP A 321 -6.52 14.04 -3.93
N ILE A 322 -6.11 13.32 -2.89
CA ILE A 322 -7.00 12.46 -2.11
C ILE A 322 -8.08 13.28 -1.41
N SER A 323 -7.68 14.32 -0.67
CA SER A 323 -8.63 15.13 0.11
C SER A 323 -9.57 15.94 -0.78
N CYS A 324 -9.08 16.48 -1.91
CA CYS A 324 -9.91 17.22 -2.84
C CYS A 324 -10.88 16.29 -3.61
N SER A 325 -10.49 15.04 -3.88
CA SER A 325 -11.41 14.03 -4.43
C SER A 325 -12.53 13.71 -3.44
N LEU A 326 -12.22 13.46 -2.16
CA LEU A 326 -13.20 13.20 -1.12
C LEU A 326 -14.07 14.42 -0.80
N ALA A 327 -13.55 15.62 -0.97
CA ALA A 327 -14.32 16.88 -0.90
C ALA A 327 -15.33 17.02 -2.06
N GLY A 328 -15.09 16.31 -3.17
CA GLY A 328 -15.86 16.42 -4.42
C GLY A 328 -15.47 17.62 -5.28
N THR A 329 -14.32 18.25 -5.01
CA THR A 329 -13.76 19.37 -5.80
C THR A 329 -12.82 18.89 -6.90
N GLU A 330 -12.21 17.70 -6.71
CA GLU A 330 -11.43 17.00 -7.73
C GLU A 330 -12.19 15.74 -8.17
N THR A 331 -12.52 15.63 -9.44
CA THR A 331 -13.29 14.50 -10.00
C THR A 331 -12.53 13.70 -11.05
N GLY A 332 -11.33 14.15 -11.43
CA GLY A 332 -10.52 13.54 -12.48
C GLY A 332 -10.19 12.07 -12.24
N TYR A 333 -10.17 11.65 -10.98
CA TYR A 333 -9.83 10.27 -10.58
C TYR A 333 -11.02 9.31 -10.48
N THR A 334 -12.27 9.80 -10.70
CA THR A 334 -13.48 8.97 -10.54
C THR A 334 -14.49 9.15 -11.68
N SER A 335 -14.33 10.15 -12.54
CA SER A 335 -15.30 10.55 -13.55
C SER A 335 -15.51 9.54 -14.68
N ASN A 336 -14.56 8.62 -14.88
CA ASN A 336 -14.57 7.64 -15.97
C ASN A 336 -14.83 6.19 -15.51
N LEU A 337 -15.11 5.96 -14.20
CA LEU A 337 -15.34 4.62 -13.65
C LEU A 337 -16.54 3.90 -14.28
N ALA A 338 -17.50 4.62 -14.82
CA ALA A 338 -18.62 4.05 -15.55
C ALA A 338 -18.20 3.25 -16.80
N ASN A 339 -17.00 3.49 -17.32
CA ASN A 339 -16.44 2.76 -18.46
C ASN A 339 -15.60 1.53 -18.04
N TYR A 340 -15.37 1.33 -16.74
CA TYR A 340 -14.64 0.16 -16.25
C TYR A 340 -15.52 -1.09 -16.37
N THR A 341 -15.00 -2.13 -17.03
CA THR A 341 -15.73 -3.36 -17.36
C THR A 341 -15.22 -4.61 -16.65
N GLY A 342 -14.06 -4.54 -16.02
CA GLY A 342 -13.50 -5.66 -15.24
C GLY A 342 -14.24 -5.90 -13.93
N SER A 343 -13.88 -6.97 -13.24
CA SER A 343 -14.45 -7.31 -11.92
C SER A 343 -13.97 -6.34 -10.83
N VAL A 344 -14.80 -6.04 -9.83
CA VAL A 344 -14.42 -5.18 -8.69
C VAL A 344 -14.72 -5.87 -7.37
N LEU A 345 -13.70 -6.03 -6.54
CA LEU A 345 -13.83 -6.45 -5.15
C LEU A 345 -13.48 -5.29 -4.23
N MET A 346 -14.46 -4.86 -3.42
CA MET A 346 -14.22 -3.93 -2.33
C MET A 346 -14.29 -4.66 -0.99
N ILE A 347 -13.31 -4.39 -0.11
CA ILE A 347 -13.27 -4.94 1.25
C ILE A 347 -13.11 -3.78 2.22
N GLY A 348 -13.96 -3.72 3.25
CA GLY A 348 -13.91 -2.64 4.22
C GLY A 348 -14.43 -2.98 5.60
N GLY A 349 -14.00 -2.22 6.61
CA GLY A 349 -14.49 -2.26 7.97
C GLY A 349 -15.72 -1.38 8.18
N GLY A 350 -16.66 -1.84 8.98
CA GLY A 350 -17.90 -1.10 9.26
C GLY A 350 -17.68 0.17 10.09
N HIS A 351 -16.61 0.22 10.87
CA HIS A 351 -16.18 1.42 11.59
C HIS A 351 -15.16 2.25 10.81
N ALA A 352 -14.93 1.93 9.51
CA ALA A 352 -13.91 2.52 8.67
C ALA A 352 -14.47 2.96 7.31
N PHE A 353 -13.62 3.03 6.28
CA PHE A 353 -14.05 3.42 4.93
C PHE A 353 -15.10 2.48 4.33
N GLY A 354 -15.11 1.21 4.75
CA GLY A 354 -16.11 0.25 4.32
C GLY A 354 -17.55 0.75 4.46
N ALA A 355 -17.85 1.53 5.51
CA ALA A 355 -19.15 2.12 5.72
C ALA A 355 -19.58 3.09 4.57
N TYR A 356 -18.64 3.64 3.83
CA TYR A 356 -18.85 4.65 2.79
C TYR A 356 -18.52 4.15 1.37
N MET A 357 -17.88 2.99 1.23
CA MET A 357 -17.41 2.48 -0.07
C MET A 357 -18.53 2.13 -1.04
N GLY A 358 -19.76 1.95 -0.57
CA GLY A 358 -20.92 1.70 -1.41
C GLY A 358 -21.17 2.77 -2.45
N ASP A 359 -20.97 4.05 -2.10
CA ASP A 359 -21.12 5.17 -3.01
C ASP A 359 -20.12 5.09 -4.17
N GLN A 360 -18.85 4.76 -3.87
CA GLN A 360 -17.81 4.61 -4.86
C GLN A 360 -18.05 3.37 -5.73
N LEU A 361 -18.48 2.24 -5.15
CA LEU A 361 -18.81 1.04 -5.90
C LEU A 361 -19.92 1.28 -6.93
N ALA A 362 -20.88 2.16 -6.61
CA ALA A 362 -21.94 2.52 -7.52
C ALA A 362 -21.46 3.22 -8.81
N LEU A 363 -20.29 3.89 -8.77
CA LEU A 363 -19.73 4.58 -9.94
C LEU A 363 -19.20 3.62 -11.02
N PHE A 364 -18.81 2.39 -10.64
CA PHE A 364 -18.28 1.43 -11.61
C PHE A 364 -19.39 0.92 -12.55
N GLY A 365 -19.11 0.92 -13.85
CA GLY A 365 -20.07 0.47 -14.88
C GLY A 365 -20.26 -1.03 -14.96
N THR A 366 -19.30 -1.81 -14.46
CA THR A 366 -19.41 -3.26 -14.43
C THR A 366 -20.56 -3.75 -13.53
N THR A 367 -21.16 -4.90 -13.89
CA THR A 367 -22.12 -5.61 -13.03
C THR A 367 -21.43 -6.62 -12.10
N ASP A 368 -20.21 -7.02 -12.41
CA ASP A 368 -19.39 -7.93 -11.59
C ASP A 368 -18.64 -7.14 -10.51
N LYS A 369 -19.37 -6.79 -9.48
CA LYS A 369 -18.86 -6.00 -8.36
C LYS A 369 -19.39 -6.49 -7.01
N THR A 370 -18.48 -6.61 -6.06
CA THR A 370 -18.75 -7.12 -4.71
C THR A 370 -18.23 -6.17 -3.65
N LEU A 371 -19.06 -5.85 -2.66
CA LEU A 371 -18.63 -5.21 -1.41
C LEU A 371 -18.69 -6.26 -0.29
N ARG A 372 -17.54 -6.53 0.32
CA ARG A 372 -17.44 -7.31 1.54
C ARG A 372 -17.20 -6.36 2.72
N LEU A 373 -18.14 -6.34 3.65
CA LEU A 373 -18.09 -5.50 4.83
C LEU A 373 -17.87 -6.35 6.07
N GLU A 374 -16.82 -6.04 6.83
CA GLU A 374 -16.57 -6.60 8.15
C GLU A 374 -17.06 -5.57 9.20
N PRO A 375 -18.25 -5.78 9.80
CA PRO A 375 -18.99 -4.72 10.48
C PRO A 375 -18.25 -4.11 11.68
N ASP A 376 -17.43 -4.88 12.36
CA ASP A 376 -16.80 -4.48 13.62
C ASP A 376 -15.37 -3.94 13.45
N PHE A 377 -14.82 -3.94 12.24
CA PHE A 377 -13.41 -3.59 12.00
C PHE A 377 -13.21 -2.10 11.73
N GLY A 378 -12.07 -1.59 12.22
CA GLY A 378 -11.48 -0.31 11.81
C GLY A 378 -10.70 -0.44 10.49
N HIS A 379 -10.06 0.64 10.09
CA HIS A 379 -9.39 0.77 8.78
C HIS A 379 -8.28 -0.27 8.54
N ILE A 380 -7.53 -0.62 9.57
CA ILE A 380 -6.35 -1.51 9.44
C ILE A 380 -6.54 -2.85 10.17
N ASP A 381 -7.64 -3.03 10.91
CA ASP A 381 -7.84 -4.22 11.72
C ASP A 381 -7.74 -5.53 10.92
N HIS A 382 -8.38 -5.61 9.75
CA HIS A 382 -8.33 -6.83 8.93
C HIS A 382 -6.91 -7.20 8.49
N MET A 383 -6.02 -6.21 8.37
CA MET A 383 -4.65 -6.41 7.93
C MET A 383 -3.75 -6.94 9.04
N MET A 384 -4.06 -6.56 10.27
CA MET A 384 -3.22 -6.79 11.44
C MET A 384 -3.78 -7.86 12.38
N THR A 385 -4.97 -8.40 12.06
CA THR A 385 -5.55 -9.52 12.82
C THR A 385 -4.75 -10.81 12.61
N PRO A 386 -4.61 -11.66 13.65
CA PRO A 386 -4.09 -13.02 13.50
C PRO A 386 -4.86 -13.84 12.45
N ASP A 387 -6.16 -13.57 12.29
CA ASP A 387 -7.06 -14.27 11.38
C ASP A 387 -7.11 -13.63 9.98
N ARG A 388 -6.10 -12.84 9.62
CA ARG A 388 -5.97 -12.15 8.32
C ARG A 388 -6.30 -13.04 7.12
N ARG A 389 -6.01 -14.34 7.21
CA ARG A 389 -6.34 -15.31 6.17
C ARG A 389 -7.83 -15.37 5.84
N GLU A 390 -8.68 -15.33 6.86
CA GLU A 390 -10.15 -15.45 6.69
C GLU A 390 -10.76 -14.15 6.16
N TYR A 391 -10.20 -13.02 6.55
CA TYR A 391 -10.77 -11.72 6.21
C TYR A 391 -10.23 -11.15 4.89
N ILE A 392 -9.00 -11.47 4.52
CA ILE A 392 -8.31 -10.84 3.37
C ILE A 392 -7.78 -11.86 2.38
N GLU A 393 -6.87 -12.75 2.80
CA GLU A 393 -6.11 -13.56 1.86
C GLU A 393 -7.01 -14.52 1.08
N ARG A 394 -7.90 -15.23 1.77
CA ARG A 394 -8.83 -16.17 1.16
C ARG A 394 -9.92 -15.49 0.33
N PRO A 395 -10.61 -14.45 0.82
CA PRO A 395 -11.58 -13.73 0.00
C PRO A 395 -11.01 -13.18 -1.31
N ILE A 396 -9.82 -12.57 -1.25
CA ILE A 396 -9.15 -12.07 -2.46
C ILE A 396 -8.76 -13.25 -3.38
N PHE A 397 -8.25 -14.35 -2.82
CA PHE A 397 -7.87 -15.53 -3.59
C PHE A 397 -9.08 -16.14 -4.32
N ASP A 398 -10.18 -16.40 -3.59
CA ASP A 398 -11.37 -17.04 -4.15
C ASP A 398 -12.00 -16.17 -5.25
N TRP A 399 -12.03 -14.85 -5.04
CA TRP A 399 -12.49 -13.90 -6.04
C TRP A 399 -11.55 -13.83 -7.26
N ALA A 400 -10.24 -13.73 -7.04
CA ALA A 400 -9.26 -13.67 -8.12
C ALA A 400 -9.29 -14.94 -9.00
N VAL A 401 -9.46 -16.12 -8.39
CA VAL A 401 -9.66 -17.38 -9.14
C VAL A 401 -10.90 -17.30 -10.04
N GLY A 402 -11.97 -16.63 -9.60
CA GLY A 402 -13.14 -16.35 -10.42
C GLY A 402 -12.82 -15.46 -11.63
N VAL A 403 -12.07 -14.37 -11.41
CA VAL A 403 -11.65 -13.44 -12.48
C VAL A 403 -10.75 -14.11 -13.51
N PHE A 404 -9.78 -14.89 -13.06
CA PHE A 404 -8.83 -15.57 -13.96
C PHE A 404 -9.46 -16.76 -14.71
N GLY A 405 -10.57 -17.28 -14.21
CA GLY A 405 -11.17 -18.54 -14.64
C GLY A 405 -10.50 -19.73 -13.94
N GLN A 406 -11.20 -20.86 -13.91
CA GLN A 406 -10.58 -22.12 -13.45
C GLN A 406 -9.57 -22.57 -14.51
N PRO A 407 -8.39 -23.09 -14.11
CA PRO A 407 -7.41 -23.62 -15.05
C PRO A 407 -7.92 -24.84 -15.80
#